data_bb1eab6707119c6c61c10035b5defc95
#
_entry.id   bb1eab6707119c6c61c10035b5defc95
#
_cell.length_a   1.000
_cell.length_b   1.000
_cell.length_c   1.000
_cell.angle_alpha   90.00
_cell.angle_beta   90.00
_cell.angle_gamma   90.00
#
_symmetry.space_group_name_H-M   'P 1'
#
loop_
_entity.id
_entity.type
_entity.pdbx_description
1 polymer ?
#
loop_
_entity_poly.entity_id
_entity_poly.type
_entity_poly.pdbx_seq_one_letter_code
_entity_poly.pdbx_strand_id
1 'polypeptide(L)'
;MPPLVAFAPWIALAVYILIKVRLPRPLNGALPVVNVSDRATPLVSVIVPARNEERSIESCVESIAASDYPDLEVIVVDDRSDDATLELARAIPPNHARSIVVIEGEELPKGWMGKPWACAQGARVAEGDLLALHRRRHRS
;
A
#
# COMPACT_ATOMS: atom_id res chain seq x y z
N MET A 1 46.62 33.25 -4.47
CA MET A 1 45.21 33.40 -4.05
C MET A 1 44.34 32.63 -5.05
N PRO A 2 43.69 31.54 -4.68
CA PRO A 2 42.79 30.87 -5.62
C PRO A 2 41.54 31.74 -5.83
N PRO A 3 41.02 31.82 -7.04
CA PRO A 3 39.90 32.70 -7.35
C PRO A 3 38.62 32.16 -6.70
N LEU A 4 37.98 32.95 -5.85
CA LEU A 4 36.68 32.71 -5.22
C LEU A 4 35.57 32.33 -6.21
N VAL A 5 35.81 32.53 -7.51
CA VAL A 5 34.86 32.23 -8.60
C VAL A 5 34.68 30.73 -8.85
N ALA A 6 35.65 29.89 -8.42
CA ALA A 6 35.58 28.43 -8.65
C ALA A 6 34.56 27.69 -7.77
N PHE A 7 34.07 28.33 -6.68
CA PHE A 7 33.10 27.73 -5.76
C PHE A 7 31.65 28.13 -6.05
N ALA A 8 31.43 29.14 -6.92
CA ALA A 8 30.10 29.63 -7.26
C ALA A 8 29.13 28.53 -7.79
N PRO A 9 29.54 27.64 -8.71
CA PRO A 9 28.62 26.57 -9.19
C PRO A 9 28.28 25.55 -8.12
N TRP A 10 29.19 25.26 -7.18
CA TRP A 10 28.95 24.34 -6.09
C TRP A 10 28.01 24.90 -5.04
N ILE A 11 28.11 26.19 -4.76
CA ILE A 11 27.20 26.93 -3.88
C ILE A 11 25.80 26.99 -4.51
N ALA A 12 25.71 27.26 -5.80
CA ALA A 12 24.44 27.28 -6.52
C ALA A 12 23.78 25.89 -6.55
N LEU A 13 24.57 24.83 -6.73
CA LEU A 13 24.09 23.46 -6.68
C LEU A 13 23.60 23.08 -5.25
N ALA A 14 24.35 23.44 -4.21
CA ALA A 14 23.97 23.20 -2.82
C ALA A 14 22.67 23.94 -2.46
N VAL A 15 22.53 25.20 -2.86
CA VAL A 15 21.29 25.98 -2.65
C VAL A 15 20.15 25.40 -3.45
N TYR A 16 20.37 24.96 -4.68
CA TYR A 16 19.36 24.28 -5.50
C TYR A 16 18.89 22.99 -4.84
N ILE A 17 19.82 22.16 -4.33
CA ILE A 17 19.51 20.93 -3.60
C ILE A 17 18.74 21.27 -2.31
N LEU A 18 19.14 22.29 -1.57
CA LEU A 18 18.45 22.72 -0.34
C LEU A 18 17.02 23.20 -0.60
N ILE A 19 16.79 23.86 -1.73
CA ILE A 19 15.45 24.33 -2.14
C ILE A 19 14.59 23.17 -2.67
N LYS A 20 15.21 22.21 -3.38
CA LYS A 20 14.50 21.07 -3.97
C LYS A 20 14.32 19.89 -3.02
N VAL A 21 15.28 19.64 -2.15
CA VAL A 21 15.10 18.73 -1.00
C VAL A 21 14.28 19.48 0.05
N ARG A 22 12.98 19.55 -0.17
CA ARG A 22 12.04 19.87 0.89
C ARG A 22 12.27 18.83 1.97
N LEU A 23 12.98 19.20 3.03
CA LEU A 23 13.06 18.39 4.23
C LEU A 23 11.63 17.95 4.55
N PRO A 24 11.36 16.62 4.66
CA PRO A 24 10.06 16.19 5.10
C PRO A 24 9.79 16.93 6.40
N ARG A 25 8.74 17.73 6.42
CA ARG A 25 8.30 18.38 7.67
C ARG A 25 8.16 17.29 8.68
N PRO A 26 8.83 17.37 9.85
CA PRO A 26 8.55 16.42 10.92
C PRO A 26 7.04 16.47 11.14
N LEU A 27 6.39 15.30 11.12
CA LEU A 27 4.96 15.12 11.41
C LEU A 27 4.71 15.35 12.92
N ASN A 28 5.15 16.51 13.43
CA ASN A 28 4.95 16.94 14.81
C ASN A 28 3.63 17.67 15.02
N GLY A 29 2.84 17.82 13.94
CA GLY A 29 1.45 18.20 14.05
C GLY A 29 0.65 16.94 14.35
N ALA A 30 -0.07 16.91 15.46
CA ALA A 30 -1.12 15.92 15.66
C ALA A 30 -1.92 15.85 14.35
N LEU A 31 -1.99 14.67 13.75
CA LEU A 31 -2.89 14.45 12.62
C LEU A 31 -4.25 14.95 13.08
N PRO A 32 -4.96 15.75 12.29
CA PRO A 32 -6.28 16.20 12.68
C PRO A 32 -7.08 14.94 13.01
N VAL A 33 -7.49 14.81 14.28
CA VAL A 33 -8.45 13.78 14.67
C VAL A 33 -9.70 14.12 13.92
N VAL A 34 -9.94 13.44 12.81
CA VAL A 34 -11.20 13.53 12.10
C VAL A 34 -12.24 12.95 13.05
N ASN A 35 -13.07 13.80 13.61
CA ASN A 35 -14.21 13.38 14.42
C ASN A 35 -15.16 12.63 13.48
N VAL A 36 -15.10 11.30 13.50
CA VAL A 36 -15.86 10.40 12.64
C VAL A 36 -17.35 10.37 13.03
N SER A 37 -17.76 11.11 14.05
CA SER A 37 -19.11 11.04 14.61
C SER A 37 -20.22 11.66 13.75
N ASP A 38 -19.90 12.31 12.62
CA ASP A 38 -20.93 13.03 11.84
C ASP A 38 -20.79 12.88 10.30
N ARG A 39 -19.96 11.93 9.83
CA ARG A 39 -19.86 11.57 8.41
C ARG A 39 -20.09 10.07 8.26
N ALA A 40 -20.83 9.70 7.23
CA ALA A 40 -20.85 8.32 6.77
C ALA A 40 -19.40 7.80 6.72
N THR A 41 -19.14 6.68 7.40
CA THR A 41 -17.79 6.11 7.52
C THR A 41 -17.26 5.84 6.10
N PRO A 42 -16.09 6.38 5.70
CA PRO A 42 -15.61 6.19 4.34
C PRO A 42 -15.29 4.72 4.10
N LEU A 43 -15.55 4.24 2.91
CA LEU A 43 -15.13 2.89 2.50
C LEU A 43 -13.60 2.83 2.43
N VAL A 44 -13.02 1.86 3.10
CA VAL A 44 -11.57 1.58 3.07
C VAL A 44 -11.31 0.33 2.26
N SER A 45 -10.50 0.45 1.21
CA SER A 45 -9.99 -0.69 0.44
C SER A 45 -8.61 -1.09 0.95
N VAL A 46 -8.50 -2.30 1.50
CA VAL A 46 -7.21 -2.87 1.94
C VAL A 46 -6.67 -3.78 0.85
N ILE A 47 -5.52 -3.39 0.27
CA ILE A 47 -4.86 -4.15 -0.79
C ILE A 47 -3.81 -5.06 -0.18
N VAL A 48 -3.93 -6.36 -0.46
CA VAL A 48 -3.07 -7.44 0.02
C VAL A 48 -2.36 -8.09 -1.16
N PRO A 49 -1.13 -7.67 -1.51
CA PRO A 49 -0.34 -8.37 -2.51
C PRO A 49 0.18 -9.69 -1.93
N ALA A 50 -0.08 -10.80 -2.60
CA ALA A 50 0.32 -12.13 -2.19
C ALA A 50 1.11 -12.84 -3.30
N ARG A 51 2.13 -13.60 -2.92
CA ARG A 51 2.85 -14.50 -3.82
C ARG A 51 3.47 -15.65 -3.04
N ASN A 52 3.06 -16.88 -3.36
CA ASN A 52 3.51 -18.10 -2.70
C ASN A 52 3.34 -18.02 -1.16
N GLU A 53 2.14 -17.65 -0.74
CA GLU A 53 1.77 -17.44 0.66
C GLU A 53 0.69 -18.42 1.15
N GLU A 54 0.58 -19.64 0.57
CA GLU A 54 -0.44 -20.63 0.90
C GLU A 54 -0.59 -20.88 2.40
N ARG A 55 0.52 -20.84 3.16
CA ARG A 55 0.51 -21.12 4.61
C ARG A 55 -0.08 -20.01 5.46
N SER A 56 -0.36 -18.85 4.88
CA SER A 56 -0.63 -17.67 5.68
C SER A 56 -1.63 -16.70 5.08
N ILE A 57 -2.01 -16.90 3.83
CA ILE A 57 -2.96 -16.01 3.15
C ILE A 57 -4.32 -16.00 3.85
N GLU A 58 -4.83 -17.16 4.26
CA GLU A 58 -6.11 -17.27 4.96
C GLU A 58 -6.09 -16.47 6.26
N SER A 59 -5.16 -16.76 7.17
CA SER A 59 -5.07 -16.08 8.46
C SER A 59 -4.85 -14.58 8.33
N CYS A 60 -4.11 -14.15 7.30
CA CYS A 60 -3.86 -12.74 7.01
C CYS A 60 -5.16 -12.04 6.61
N VAL A 61 -5.85 -12.56 5.60
CA VAL A 61 -7.07 -11.95 5.05
C VAL A 61 -8.21 -12.01 6.07
N GLU A 62 -8.39 -13.13 6.76
CA GLU A 62 -9.38 -13.28 7.83
C GLU A 62 -9.18 -12.27 8.95
N SER A 63 -7.93 -12.05 9.36
CA SER A 63 -7.59 -11.04 10.39
C SER A 63 -7.96 -9.62 9.97
N ILE A 64 -7.80 -9.30 8.68
CA ILE A 64 -8.20 -8.00 8.14
C ILE A 64 -9.72 -7.91 8.05
N ALA A 65 -10.37 -8.96 7.52
CA ALA A 65 -11.82 -9.02 7.34
C ALA A 65 -12.59 -9.07 8.67
N ALA A 66 -11.94 -9.47 9.76
CA ALA A 66 -12.49 -9.47 11.13
C ALA A 66 -12.35 -8.10 11.83
N SER A 67 -11.85 -7.07 11.13
CA SER A 67 -11.75 -5.72 11.69
C SER A 67 -13.12 -5.16 12.07
N ASP A 68 -13.17 -4.42 13.18
CA ASP A 68 -14.38 -3.70 13.63
C ASP A 68 -14.69 -2.46 12.77
N TYR A 69 -13.90 -2.19 11.72
CA TYR A 69 -14.17 -1.07 10.83
C TYR A 69 -15.42 -1.36 9.99
N PRO A 70 -16.44 -0.48 10.02
CA PRO A 70 -17.76 -0.82 9.51
C PRO A 70 -17.89 -0.88 7.98
N ASP A 71 -17.02 -0.21 7.24
CA ASP A 71 -17.08 -0.18 5.78
C ASP A 71 -15.70 -0.50 5.17
N LEU A 72 -15.38 -1.78 5.09
CA LEU A 72 -14.10 -2.33 4.68
C LEU A 72 -14.29 -3.28 3.50
N GLU A 73 -13.50 -3.10 2.44
CA GLU A 73 -13.27 -4.11 1.43
C GLU A 73 -11.82 -4.60 1.44
N VAL A 74 -11.62 -5.87 1.13
CA VAL A 74 -10.28 -6.47 1.02
C VAL A 74 -10.04 -6.89 -0.42
N ILE A 75 -8.91 -6.46 -0.99
CA ILE A 75 -8.52 -6.80 -2.36
C ILE A 75 -7.23 -7.59 -2.30
N VAL A 76 -7.32 -8.88 -2.57
CA VAL A 76 -6.15 -9.78 -2.66
C VAL A 76 -5.67 -9.78 -4.10
N VAL A 77 -4.39 -9.50 -4.30
CA VAL A 77 -3.74 -9.56 -5.62
C VAL A 77 -2.73 -10.69 -5.60
N ASP A 78 -3.07 -11.80 -6.23
CA ASP A 78 -2.15 -12.92 -6.39
C ASP A 78 -1.14 -12.62 -7.49
N ASP A 79 0.11 -12.34 -7.10
CA ASP A 79 1.19 -12.04 -8.05
C ASP A 79 1.76 -13.33 -8.66
N ARG A 80 0.90 -14.08 -9.35
CA ARG A 80 1.24 -15.32 -10.07
C ARG A 80 1.92 -16.34 -9.15
N SER A 81 1.23 -16.77 -8.12
CA SER A 81 1.69 -17.85 -7.24
C SER A 81 1.71 -19.19 -7.98
N ASP A 82 2.68 -20.00 -7.62
CA ASP A 82 2.84 -21.37 -8.13
C ASP A 82 2.27 -22.43 -7.15
N ASP A 83 1.78 -21.96 -6.00
CA ASP A 83 1.20 -22.76 -4.91
C ASP A 83 -0.33 -22.54 -4.80
N ALA A 84 -0.95 -23.03 -3.74
CA ALA A 84 -2.39 -22.92 -3.50
C ALA A 84 -2.86 -21.51 -3.05
N THR A 85 -2.03 -20.48 -3.08
CA THR A 85 -2.35 -19.14 -2.57
C THR A 85 -3.64 -18.57 -3.17
N LEU A 86 -3.79 -18.62 -4.50
CA LEU A 86 -4.94 -18.08 -5.21
C LEU A 86 -6.24 -18.78 -4.84
N GLU A 87 -6.22 -20.13 -4.80
CA GLU A 87 -7.37 -20.96 -4.49
C GLU A 87 -7.83 -20.73 -3.04
N LEU A 88 -6.89 -20.72 -2.11
CA LEU A 88 -7.16 -20.43 -0.71
C LEU A 88 -7.74 -19.03 -0.52
N ALA A 89 -7.17 -18.01 -1.18
CA ALA A 89 -7.70 -16.66 -1.09
C ALA A 89 -9.15 -16.55 -1.58
N ARG A 90 -9.51 -17.26 -2.66
CA ARG A 90 -10.87 -17.29 -3.21
C ARG A 90 -11.88 -17.99 -2.30
N ALA A 91 -11.43 -18.88 -1.43
CA ALA A 91 -12.28 -19.62 -0.51
C ALA A 91 -12.63 -18.83 0.76
N ILE A 92 -11.96 -17.71 1.04
CA ILE A 92 -12.14 -16.94 2.29
C ILE A 92 -13.50 -16.23 2.28
N PRO A 93 -14.34 -16.42 3.31
CA PRO A 93 -15.59 -15.69 3.43
C PRO A 93 -15.35 -14.23 3.83
N PRO A 94 -16.20 -13.28 3.42
CA PRO A 94 -16.01 -11.87 3.72
C PRO A 94 -16.11 -11.50 5.21
N ASN A 95 -16.70 -12.37 6.07
CA ASN A 95 -16.89 -12.12 7.50
C ASN A 95 -17.55 -10.74 7.77
N HIS A 96 -16.82 -9.83 8.43
CA HIS A 96 -17.30 -8.47 8.71
C HIS A 96 -16.96 -7.48 7.59
N ALA A 97 -16.08 -7.85 6.66
CA ALA A 97 -15.80 -7.01 5.51
C ALA A 97 -17.00 -6.97 4.55
N ARG A 98 -17.19 -5.85 3.90
CA ARG A 98 -18.21 -5.66 2.86
C ARG A 98 -18.01 -6.65 1.69
N SER A 99 -16.76 -6.84 1.30
CA SER A 99 -16.38 -7.76 0.22
C SER A 99 -14.92 -8.20 0.34
N ILE A 100 -14.63 -9.36 -0.23
CA ILE A 100 -13.26 -9.79 -0.53
C ILE A 100 -13.19 -10.01 -2.04
N VAL A 101 -12.35 -9.23 -2.70
CA VAL A 101 -12.10 -9.33 -4.15
C VAL A 101 -10.75 -9.98 -4.34
N VAL A 102 -10.67 -11.04 -5.13
CA VAL A 102 -9.41 -11.74 -5.44
C VAL A 102 -9.14 -11.62 -6.92
N ILE A 103 -8.02 -11.04 -7.29
CA ILE A 103 -7.58 -10.88 -8.67
C ILE A 103 -6.26 -11.60 -8.92
N GLU A 104 -6.13 -12.18 -10.12
CA GLU A 104 -4.87 -12.71 -10.62
C GLU A 104 -4.03 -11.56 -11.16
N GLY A 105 -2.77 -11.49 -10.73
CA GLY A 105 -1.84 -10.46 -11.16
C GLY A 105 -1.42 -10.62 -12.62
N GLU A 106 -1.41 -9.51 -13.32
CA GLU A 106 -0.89 -9.42 -14.68
C GLU A 106 0.63 -9.58 -14.71
N GLU A 107 1.17 -9.86 -15.89
CA GLU A 107 2.61 -9.93 -16.11
C GLU A 107 3.32 -8.64 -15.72
N LEU A 108 4.50 -8.81 -15.08
CA LEU A 108 5.28 -7.67 -14.58
C LEU A 108 5.84 -6.83 -15.73
N PRO A 109 5.42 -5.57 -15.88
CA PRO A 109 5.95 -4.71 -16.93
C PRO A 109 7.43 -4.37 -16.70
N LYS A 110 8.16 -4.13 -17.78
CA LYS A 110 9.56 -3.73 -17.72
C LYS A 110 9.73 -2.46 -16.87
N GLY A 111 10.63 -2.55 -15.89
CA GLY A 111 10.93 -1.42 -14.98
C GLY A 111 10.07 -1.37 -13.71
N TRP A 112 9.11 -2.27 -13.54
CA TRP A 112 8.34 -2.40 -12.31
C TRP A 112 8.92 -3.48 -11.40
N MET A 113 8.60 -3.39 -10.10
CA MET A 113 8.85 -4.44 -9.10
C MET A 113 7.52 -5.12 -8.76
N GLY A 114 7.55 -6.42 -8.37
CA GLY A 114 6.36 -7.23 -8.16
C GLY A 114 5.35 -6.61 -7.20
N LYS A 115 5.74 -6.33 -5.95
CA LYS A 115 4.81 -5.77 -4.95
C LYS A 115 4.19 -4.42 -5.34
N PRO A 116 4.94 -3.40 -5.78
CA PRO A 116 4.36 -2.17 -6.30
C PRO A 116 3.40 -2.39 -7.47
N TRP A 117 3.72 -3.33 -8.37
CA TRP A 117 2.84 -3.65 -9.49
C TRP A 117 1.54 -4.31 -9.03
N ALA A 118 1.62 -5.28 -8.13
CA ALA A 118 0.43 -5.90 -7.54
C ALA A 118 -0.43 -4.86 -6.80
N CYS A 119 0.17 -3.98 -6.00
CA CYS A 119 -0.56 -2.89 -5.35
C CYS A 119 -1.24 -1.95 -6.35
N ALA A 120 -0.58 -1.62 -7.47
CA ALA A 120 -1.15 -0.76 -8.51
C ALA A 120 -2.36 -1.43 -9.18
N GLN A 121 -2.32 -2.75 -9.39
CA GLN A 121 -3.45 -3.50 -9.93
C GLN A 121 -4.62 -3.53 -8.96
N GLY A 122 -4.37 -3.79 -7.68
CA GLY A 122 -5.39 -3.73 -6.63
C GLY A 122 -6.05 -2.35 -6.54
N ALA A 123 -5.26 -1.28 -6.65
CA ALA A 123 -5.77 0.09 -6.62
C ALA A 123 -6.70 0.44 -7.81
N ARG A 124 -6.58 -0.25 -8.95
CA ARG A 124 -7.46 -0.04 -10.11
C ARG A 124 -8.88 -0.59 -9.92
N VAL A 125 -9.01 -1.61 -9.09
CA VAL A 125 -10.30 -2.28 -8.82
C VAL A 125 -10.92 -1.85 -7.48
N ALA A 126 -10.19 -1.06 -6.70
CA ALA A 126 -10.65 -0.55 -5.42
C ALA A 126 -11.81 0.43 -5.57
N GLU A 127 -12.86 0.25 -4.79
CA GLU A 127 -14.03 1.13 -4.74
C GLU A 127 -13.99 2.11 -3.56
N GLY A 128 -13.02 1.93 -2.65
CA GLY A 128 -12.93 2.71 -1.43
C GLY A 128 -12.47 4.15 -1.62
N ASP A 129 -12.98 5.03 -0.76
CA ASP A 129 -12.53 6.42 -0.65
C ASP A 129 -11.09 6.52 -0.16
N LEU A 130 -10.64 5.51 0.60
CA LEU A 130 -9.30 5.41 1.17
C LEU A 130 -8.66 4.07 0.79
N LEU A 131 -7.35 4.11 0.45
CA LEU A 131 -6.57 2.93 0.16
C LEU A 131 -5.58 2.64 1.29
N ALA A 132 -5.62 1.42 1.82
CA ALA A 132 -4.64 0.89 2.75
C ALA A 132 -3.83 -0.22 2.08
N LEU A 133 -2.50 -0.15 2.18
CA LEU A 133 -1.62 -1.18 1.65
C LEU A 133 -1.14 -2.08 2.79
N HIS A 134 -1.47 -3.36 2.74
CA HIS A 134 -0.98 -4.31 3.73
C HIS A 134 0.48 -4.67 3.45
N ARG A 135 1.36 -4.37 4.42
CA ARG A 135 2.78 -4.73 4.36
C ARG A 135 3.09 -5.82 5.36
N ARG A 136 3.24 -7.04 4.89
CA ARG A 136 3.74 -8.12 5.73
C ARG A 136 5.22 -7.93 6.04
N ARG A 137 5.58 -8.02 7.33
CA ARG A 137 6.98 -8.15 7.74
C ARG A 137 7.36 -9.62 7.66
N HIS A 138 8.30 -9.97 6.79
CA HIS A 138 9.00 -11.26 6.91
C HIS A 138 9.69 -11.28 8.28
N ARG A 139 9.25 -12.16 9.16
CA ARG A 139 10.08 -12.57 10.28
C ARG A 139 11.05 -13.61 9.71
N SER A 140 12.31 -13.23 9.61
CA SER A 140 13.44 -14.14 9.35
C SER A 140 13.62 -15.06 10.55
#